data_2ac0ee8532a3f748cdbbd595d0aca3bb
#
_entry.id   2ac0ee8532a3f748cdbbd595d0aca3bb
#
_cell.length_a   1.000
_cell.length_b   1.000
_cell.length_c   1.000
_cell.angle_alpha   90.00
_cell.angle_beta   90.00
_cell.angle_gamma   90.00
#
_symmetry.space_group_name_H-M   'P 1'
#
loop_
_entity.id
_entity.type
_entity.pdbx_description
1 polymer ?
#
loop_
_entity_poly.entity_id
_entity_poly.type
_entity_poly.pdbx_seq_one_letter_code
_entity_poly.pdbx_strand_id
1 'polypeptide(L)'
;MKVTLLGTGTSGGVPSLGCNCEVCRSTDPHDKRLRSAAMIETENTRILIDAGPDIRQQLLRVPFRKIDGVLITHIHYDHVGGIDDLRPFCIFGDINIYGDDIVTGGLPHTMPYCFPKNAEKLYPGAPKLKLHTIHPHEHYQIGDIEFVPIRVMHDKMPILGYRFGKFAYITDMKSMGDEEYAYLDGVETLVINALRFEKTHHSHQLVSDAIEVSRRIGAKHTYFIHVTHQIGFHDEANKRLPEGFEFGFDGLEIYVENR
;
A
#
# COMPACT_ATOMS: atom_id res chain seq x y z
N MET A 1 -10.68 -0.17 14.10
CA MET A 1 -10.33 0.05 12.68
C MET A 1 -9.99 -1.30 12.06
N LYS A 2 -10.47 -1.57 10.85
CA LYS A 2 -10.15 -2.76 10.08
C LYS A 2 -9.22 -2.40 8.92
N VAL A 3 -8.16 -3.20 8.73
CA VAL A 3 -7.24 -3.10 7.61
C VAL A 3 -7.38 -4.37 6.79
N THR A 4 -7.63 -4.24 5.48
CA THR A 4 -7.67 -5.38 4.56
C THR A 4 -6.50 -5.25 3.59
N LEU A 5 -5.61 -6.23 3.55
CA LEU A 5 -4.54 -6.29 2.55
C LEU A 5 -5.15 -6.76 1.22
N LEU A 6 -5.33 -5.85 0.27
CA LEU A 6 -5.95 -6.15 -1.03
C LEU A 6 -4.98 -6.84 -1.98
N GLY A 7 -3.69 -6.58 -1.81
CA GLY A 7 -2.60 -7.20 -2.54
C GLY A 7 -1.31 -7.13 -1.72
N THR A 8 -0.51 -8.18 -1.80
CA THR A 8 0.70 -8.37 -0.97
C THR A 8 1.95 -8.66 -1.79
N GLY A 9 1.82 -8.71 -3.11
CA GLY A 9 2.91 -8.98 -4.03
C GLY A 9 3.69 -7.74 -4.43
N THR A 10 4.91 -7.94 -4.87
CA THR A 10 5.81 -6.94 -5.47
C THR A 10 5.24 -6.41 -6.81
N SER A 11 5.94 -5.48 -7.45
CA SER A 11 5.55 -4.83 -8.72
C SER A 11 5.21 -5.80 -9.86
N GLY A 12 5.77 -7.02 -9.86
CA GLY A 12 5.43 -8.08 -10.82
C GLY A 12 4.27 -8.98 -10.41
N GLY A 13 3.81 -8.89 -9.17
CA GLY A 13 2.87 -9.85 -8.59
C GLY A 13 3.43 -11.28 -8.47
N VAL A 14 2.62 -12.20 -7.95
CA VAL A 14 2.92 -13.64 -7.92
C VAL A 14 1.67 -14.38 -8.43
N PRO A 15 1.75 -15.18 -9.51
CA PRO A 15 2.92 -15.59 -10.28
C PRO A 15 3.54 -14.41 -11.05
N SER A 16 4.87 -14.45 -11.18
CA SER A 16 5.60 -13.51 -12.04
C SER A 16 5.49 -13.96 -13.50
N LEU A 17 5.31 -13.01 -14.41
CA LEU A 17 5.18 -13.30 -15.85
C LEU A 17 6.40 -14.09 -16.36
N GLY A 18 6.13 -15.18 -17.08
CA GLY A 18 7.15 -16.07 -17.64
C GLY A 18 7.84 -17.00 -16.62
N CYS A 19 7.53 -16.92 -15.32
CA CYS A 19 8.12 -17.79 -14.32
C CYS A 19 7.36 -19.10 -14.18
N ASN A 20 8.09 -20.22 -14.22
CA ASN A 20 7.55 -21.57 -14.10
C ASN A 20 8.02 -22.30 -12.82
N CYS A 21 8.50 -21.56 -11.80
CA CYS A 21 8.89 -22.17 -10.53
C CYS A 21 7.67 -22.75 -9.80
N GLU A 22 7.91 -23.60 -8.81
CA GLU A 22 6.88 -24.29 -8.06
C GLU A 22 5.90 -23.32 -7.38
N VAL A 23 6.40 -22.23 -6.79
CA VAL A 23 5.58 -21.19 -6.15
C VAL A 23 4.66 -20.49 -7.17
N CYS A 24 5.19 -20.12 -8.34
CA CYS A 24 4.39 -19.47 -9.39
C CYS A 24 3.32 -20.41 -9.96
N ARG A 25 3.53 -21.73 -9.91
CA ARG A 25 2.57 -22.76 -10.33
C ARG A 25 1.67 -23.27 -9.23
N SER A 26 1.93 -22.88 -7.97
CA SER A 26 1.09 -23.27 -6.82
C SER A 26 -0.40 -23.02 -7.10
N THR A 27 -1.27 -23.82 -6.56
CA THR A 27 -2.72 -23.62 -6.56
C THR A 27 -3.23 -23.04 -5.25
N ASP A 28 -2.36 -22.91 -4.24
CA ASP A 28 -2.71 -22.26 -2.98
C ASP A 28 -2.97 -20.77 -3.21
N PRO A 29 -4.12 -20.23 -2.78
CA PRO A 29 -4.43 -18.82 -2.90
C PRO A 29 -3.45 -17.90 -2.15
N HIS A 30 -2.81 -18.37 -1.07
CA HIS A 30 -1.83 -17.58 -0.32
C HIS A 30 -0.50 -17.40 -1.07
N ASP A 31 -0.23 -18.28 -2.05
CA ASP A 31 0.91 -18.12 -2.96
C ASP A 31 0.60 -17.22 -4.17
N LYS A 32 -0.66 -16.78 -4.34
CA LYS A 32 -1.08 -15.84 -5.38
C LYS A 32 -1.18 -14.45 -4.78
N ARG A 33 -0.44 -13.51 -5.36
CA ARG A 33 -0.34 -12.16 -4.80
C ARG A 33 -0.52 -11.10 -5.87
N LEU A 34 -1.56 -10.32 -5.75
CA LEU A 34 -1.73 -9.09 -6.51
C LEU A 34 -0.76 -8.03 -5.98
N ARG A 35 -0.50 -6.99 -6.77
CA ARG A 35 0.36 -5.88 -6.40
C ARG A 35 -0.14 -5.18 -5.14
N SER A 36 0.80 -4.67 -4.33
CA SER A 36 0.52 -4.10 -3.01
C SER A 36 -0.56 -3.02 -3.04
N ALA A 37 -1.58 -3.22 -2.24
CA ALA A 37 -2.63 -2.24 -1.93
C ALA A 37 -3.33 -2.63 -0.63
N ALA A 38 -3.91 -1.67 0.07
CA ALA A 38 -4.66 -1.92 1.30
C ALA A 38 -5.92 -1.06 1.40
N MET A 39 -6.90 -1.53 2.18
CA MET A 39 -8.11 -0.80 2.54
C MET A 39 -8.14 -0.59 4.05
N ILE A 40 -8.32 0.65 4.48
CA ILE A 40 -8.49 1.02 5.88
C ILE A 40 -9.95 1.41 6.10
N GLU A 41 -10.62 0.80 7.06
CA GLU A 41 -12.04 1.00 7.28
C GLU A 41 -12.37 1.21 8.76
N THR A 42 -13.24 2.18 9.01
CA THR A 42 -14.09 2.26 10.18
C THR A 42 -15.53 1.94 9.79
N GLU A 43 -16.49 2.12 10.69
CA GLU A 43 -17.90 2.02 10.37
C GLU A 43 -18.31 3.07 9.31
N ASN A 44 -17.76 4.28 9.39
CA ASN A 44 -18.19 5.44 8.61
C ASN A 44 -17.24 5.80 7.45
N THR A 45 -15.97 5.47 7.54
CA THR A 45 -14.92 5.94 6.60
C THR A 45 -14.20 4.77 5.96
N ARG A 46 -13.88 4.93 4.68
CA ARG A 46 -13.08 3.98 3.91
C ARG A 46 -11.97 4.71 3.17
N ILE A 47 -10.72 4.32 3.43
CA ILE A 47 -9.53 4.83 2.76
C ILE A 47 -8.87 3.69 1.99
N LEU A 48 -8.53 3.93 0.73
CA LEU A 48 -7.71 3.05 -0.09
C LEU A 48 -6.25 3.53 -0.04
N ILE A 49 -5.30 2.61 0.15
CA ILE A 49 -3.86 2.88 0.00
C ILE A 49 -3.40 2.21 -1.28
N ASP A 50 -2.93 3.02 -2.21
CA ASP A 50 -2.53 2.69 -3.58
C ASP A 50 -3.65 2.11 -4.46
N ALA A 51 -3.52 2.33 -5.76
CA ALA A 51 -4.44 1.88 -6.80
C ALA A 51 -3.65 1.42 -8.03
N GLY A 52 -2.89 0.35 -7.87
CA GLY A 52 -2.13 -0.29 -8.94
C GLY A 52 -3.02 -0.98 -9.99
N PRO A 53 -2.43 -1.58 -11.04
CA PRO A 53 -3.19 -2.15 -12.16
C PRO A 53 -4.10 -3.34 -11.78
N ASP A 54 -3.93 -3.90 -10.58
CA ASP A 54 -4.78 -4.99 -10.07
C ASP A 54 -6.00 -4.48 -9.29
N ILE A 55 -6.14 -3.16 -9.11
CA ILE A 55 -7.16 -2.57 -8.22
C ILE A 55 -8.58 -3.01 -8.57
N ARG A 56 -8.89 -3.16 -9.86
CA ARG A 56 -10.21 -3.66 -10.28
C ARG A 56 -10.47 -5.05 -9.70
N GLN A 57 -9.52 -5.97 -9.81
CA GLN A 57 -9.66 -7.34 -9.29
C GLN A 57 -9.71 -7.35 -7.76
N GLN A 58 -8.97 -6.47 -7.11
CA GLN A 58 -8.94 -6.29 -5.67
C GLN A 58 -10.29 -5.78 -5.14
N LEU A 59 -10.86 -4.74 -5.76
CA LEU A 59 -12.12 -4.13 -5.36
C LEU A 59 -13.36 -4.99 -5.66
N LEU A 60 -13.27 -5.93 -6.61
CA LEU A 60 -14.33 -6.92 -6.83
C LEU A 60 -14.50 -7.91 -5.66
N ARG A 61 -13.52 -8.01 -4.76
CA ARG A 61 -13.55 -8.89 -3.59
C ARG A 61 -14.14 -8.23 -2.34
N VAL A 62 -14.40 -6.92 -2.39
CA VAL A 62 -14.92 -6.14 -1.27
C VAL A 62 -16.27 -5.49 -1.62
N PRO A 63 -17.12 -5.18 -0.63
CA PRO A 63 -18.41 -4.52 -0.91
C PRO A 63 -18.23 -3.19 -1.64
N PHE A 64 -19.05 -2.94 -2.66
CA PHE A 64 -19.10 -1.67 -3.39
C PHE A 64 -19.68 -0.57 -2.51
N ARG A 65 -18.82 0.27 -1.96
CA ARG A 65 -19.14 1.39 -1.06
C ARG A 65 -18.28 2.59 -1.44
N LYS A 66 -18.67 3.79 -1.00
CA LYS A 66 -17.87 5.00 -1.15
C LYS A 66 -16.43 4.77 -0.65
N ILE A 67 -15.46 5.28 -1.39
CA ILE A 67 -14.06 5.47 -0.97
C ILE A 67 -13.94 6.96 -0.65
N ASP A 68 -13.64 7.29 0.62
CA ASP A 68 -13.58 8.67 1.11
C ASP A 68 -12.26 9.35 0.76
N GLY A 69 -11.20 8.56 0.59
CA GLY A 69 -9.91 9.03 0.13
C GLY A 69 -9.03 7.89 -0.38
N VAL A 70 -8.13 8.23 -1.30
CA VAL A 70 -7.09 7.34 -1.83
C VAL A 70 -5.75 7.95 -1.46
N LEU A 71 -4.98 7.26 -0.63
CA LEU A 71 -3.63 7.65 -0.26
C LEU A 71 -2.65 6.97 -1.20
N ILE A 72 -1.83 7.72 -1.89
CA ILE A 72 -0.81 7.19 -2.80
C ILE A 72 0.55 7.27 -2.13
N THR A 73 1.23 6.15 -2.03
CA THR A 73 2.57 6.07 -1.44
C THR A 73 3.63 6.69 -2.35
N HIS A 74 3.56 6.42 -3.66
CA HIS A 74 4.45 6.99 -4.67
C HIS A 74 3.94 6.76 -6.10
N ILE A 75 4.63 7.35 -7.08
CA ILE A 75 4.16 7.48 -8.47
C ILE A 75 4.43 6.23 -9.34
N HIS A 76 5.03 5.16 -8.85
CA HIS A 76 5.30 3.98 -9.69
C HIS A 76 3.99 3.34 -10.18
N TYR A 77 4.06 2.72 -11.37
CA TYR A 77 2.91 2.16 -12.07
C TYR A 77 2.13 1.13 -11.24
N ASP A 78 2.83 0.30 -10.50
CA ASP A 78 2.23 -0.73 -9.63
C ASP A 78 1.43 -0.16 -8.45
N HIS A 79 1.54 1.15 -8.17
CA HIS A 79 0.80 1.87 -7.14
C HIS A 79 -0.25 2.85 -7.70
N VAL A 80 -0.15 3.26 -8.96
CA VAL A 80 -1.07 4.26 -9.55
C VAL A 80 -1.75 3.80 -10.84
N GLY A 81 -1.26 2.73 -11.48
CA GLY A 81 -1.67 2.34 -12.83
C GLY A 81 -3.14 1.93 -12.99
N GLY A 82 -3.86 1.72 -11.91
CA GLY A 82 -5.29 1.36 -11.89
C GLY A 82 -6.24 2.46 -11.42
N ILE A 83 -5.76 3.69 -11.23
CA ILE A 83 -6.60 4.82 -10.75
C ILE A 83 -7.83 5.02 -11.65
N ASP A 84 -7.73 4.78 -12.96
CA ASP A 84 -8.87 4.90 -13.88
C ASP A 84 -10.00 3.91 -13.56
N ASP A 85 -9.68 2.74 -13.00
CA ASP A 85 -10.67 1.73 -12.58
C ASP A 85 -11.51 2.18 -11.37
N LEU A 86 -11.16 3.29 -10.72
CA LEU A 86 -11.97 3.89 -9.66
C LEU A 86 -13.20 4.65 -10.20
N ARG A 87 -13.30 4.83 -11.51
CA ARG A 87 -14.39 5.53 -12.21
C ARG A 87 -15.80 5.18 -11.71
N PRO A 88 -16.14 3.89 -11.47
CA PRO A 88 -17.49 3.54 -10.97
C PRO A 88 -17.84 4.19 -9.62
N PHE A 89 -16.82 4.50 -8.79
CA PHE A 89 -17.02 5.12 -7.48
C PHE A 89 -17.40 6.61 -7.57
N CYS A 90 -17.31 7.22 -8.77
CA CYS A 90 -17.76 8.60 -8.99
C CYS A 90 -19.27 8.79 -8.83
N ILE A 91 -20.06 7.73 -8.71
CA ILE A 91 -21.46 7.82 -8.32
C ILE A 91 -21.64 8.36 -6.89
N PHE A 92 -20.61 8.22 -6.04
CA PHE A 92 -20.58 8.74 -4.67
C PHE A 92 -20.00 10.15 -4.57
N GLY A 93 -19.60 10.75 -5.68
CA GLY A 93 -18.94 12.06 -5.77
C GLY A 93 -17.54 11.98 -6.35
N ASP A 94 -16.81 13.10 -6.29
CA ASP A 94 -15.44 13.16 -6.76
C ASP A 94 -14.53 12.32 -5.86
N ILE A 95 -13.52 11.67 -6.46
CA ILE A 95 -12.56 10.84 -5.74
C ILE A 95 -11.37 11.70 -5.31
N ASN A 96 -11.15 11.79 -4.00
CA ASN A 96 -10.05 12.53 -3.43
C ASN A 96 -8.79 11.65 -3.40
N ILE A 97 -7.71 12.10 -4.04
CA ILE A 97 -6.42 11.44 -4.09
C ILE A 97 -5.42 12.30 -3.34
N TYR A 98 -4.72 11.70 -2.38
CA TYR A 98 -3.72 12.34 -1.54
C TYR A 98 -2.34 11.73 -1.84
N GLY A 99 -1.35 12.56 -2.03
CA GLY A 99 0.04 12.16 -2.27
C GLY A 99 0.97 13.34 -2.11
N ASP A 100 2.28 13.10 -2.15
CA ASP A 100 3.27 14.16 -2.13
C ASP A 100 3.30 14.98 -3.43
N ASP A 101 4.20 15.96 -3.50
CA ASP A 101 4.37 16.80 -4.69
C ASP A 101 4.73 16.00 -5.94
N ILE A 102 5.48 14.89 -5.79
CA ILE A 102 5.86 14.02 -6.92
C ILE A 102 4.62 13.32 -7.49
N VAL A 103 3.76 12.81 -6.62
CA VAL A 103 2.52 12.14 -7.02
C VAL A 103 1.54 13.13 -7.63
N THR A 104 1.25 14.24 -6.93
CA THR A 104 0.24 15.20 -7.38
C THR A 104 0.69 15.98 -8.62
N GLY A 105 2.00 16.23 -8.77
CA GLY A 105 2.58 16.80 -10.00
C GLY A 105 2.68 15.79 -11.15
N GLY A 106 2.91 14.50 -10.86
CA GLY A 106 3.13 13.46 -11.86
C GLY A 106 1.85 12.88 -12.47
N LEU A 107 0.80 12.65 -11.68
CA LEU A 107 -0.46 12.06 -12.15
C LEU A 107 -1.09 12.78 -13.34
N PRO A 108 -1.14 14.14 -13.39
CA PRO A 108 -1.65 14.84 -14.56
C PRO A 108 -0.87 14.62 -15.86
N HIS A 109 0.41 14.22 -15.75
CA HIS A 109 1.24 13.90 -16.92
C HIS A 109 1.04 12.45 -17.37
N THR A 110 0.80 11.53 -16.45
CA THR A 110 0.59 10.11 -16.77
C THR A 110 -0.83 9.81 -17.22
N MET A 111 -1.82 10.58 -16.73
CA MET A 111 -3.25 10.41 -16.99
C MET A 111 -3.91 11.76 -17.39
N PRO A 112 -3.43 12.43 -18.47
CA PRO A 112 -3.85 13.80 -18.78
C PRO A 112 -5.37 13.95 -19.07
N TYR A 113 -6.03 12.87 -19.47
CA TYR A 113 -7.48 12.87 -19.72
C TYR A 113 -8.33 12.93 -18.43
N CYS A 114 -7.76 12.55 -17.28
CA CYS A 114 -8.40 12.68 -15.97
C CYS A 114 -8.23 14.07 -15.34
N PHE A 115 -7.25 14.86 -15.82
CA PHE A 115 -6.87 16.15 -15.26
C PHE A 115 -6.83 17.25 -16.33
N PRO A 116 -7.95 17.55 -17.01
CA PRO A 116 -7.96 18.58 -18.04
C PRO A 116 -7.73 19.97 -17.43
N LYS A 117 -7.04 20.86 -18.17
CA LYS A 117 -6.82 22.25 -17.74
C LYS A 117 -8.12 23.05 -17.51
N ASN A 118 -9.21 22.62 -18.14
CA ASN A 118 -10.54 23.18 -17.94
C ASN A 118 -11.47 22.01 -17.55
N ALA A 119 -12.09 22.09 -16.37
CA ALA A 119 -13.00 21.07 -15.85
C ALA A 119 -14.18 20.75 -16.78
N GLU A 120 -14.65 21.72 -17.59
CA GLU A 120 -15.68 21.52 -18.60
C GLU A 120 -15.24 20.58 -19.76
N LYS A 121 -13.95 20.33 -19.89
CA LYS A 121 -13.35 19.47 -20.93
C LYS A 121 -12.98 18.08 -20.44
N LEU A 122 -13.50 17.66 -19.27
CA LEU A 122 -13.29 16.29 -18.81
C LEU A 122 -13.89 15.32 -19.83
N TYR A 123 -13.07 14.35 -20.25
CA TYR A 123 -13.51 13.33 -21.20
C TYR A 123 -14.73 12.58 -20.64
N PRO A 124 -15.82 12.42 -21.39
CA PRO A 124 -17.00 11.71 -20.94
C PRO A 124 -16.65 10.29 -20.48
N GLY A 125 -16.94 9.96 -19.22
CA GLY A 125 -16.61 8.67 -18.62
C GLY A 125 -15.24 8.58 -17.97
N ALA A 126 -14.40 9.63 -18.01
CA ALA A 126 -13.21 9.69 -17.16
C ALA A 126 -13.59 9.84 -15.68
N PRO A 127 -12.78 9.30 -14.73
CA PRO A 127 -13.02 9.52 -13.32
C PRO A 127 -12.87 11.00 -12.95
N LYS A 128 -13.70 11.47 -12.03
CA LYS A 128 -13.57 12.82 -11.46
C LYS A 128 -12.65 12.75 -10.26
N LEU A 129 -11.40 13.17 -10.44
CA LEU A 129 -10.35 13.07 -9.45
C LEU A 129 -10.00 14.47 -8.92
N LYS A 130 -9.80 14.56 -7.60
CA LYS A 130 -9.26 15.75 -6.91
C LYS A 130 -7.95 15.40 -6.25
N LEU A 131 -6.89 16.11 -6.60
CA LEU A 131 -5.56 15.94 -6.03
C LEU A 131 -5.39 16.84 -4.80
N HIS A 132 -4.85 16.25 -3.75
CA HIS A 132 -4.49 16.91 -2.50
C HIS A 132 -3.03 16.60 -2.20
N THR A 133 -2.20 17.64 -2.20
CA THR A 133 -0.79 17.49 -1.79
C THR A 133 -0.73 17.38 -0.26
N ILE A 134 -0.04 16.37 0.22
CA ILE A 134 0.21 16.14 1.64
C ILE A 134 1.73 16.04 1.89
N HIS A 135 2.13 16.41 3.09
CA HIS A 135 3.54 16.45 3.47
C HIS A 135 3.81 15.54 4.67
N PRO A 136 5.00 14.94 4.74
CA PRO A 136 5.40 14.13 5.89
C PRO A 136 5.25 14.90 7.20
N HIS A 137 4.91 14.17 8.27
CA HIS A 137 4.80 14.65 9.66
C HIS A 137 3.63 15.59 9.95
N GLU A 138 2.87 16.00 8.93
CA GLU A 138 1.64 16.75 9.15
C GLU A 138 0.47 15.80 9.49
N HIS A 139 -0.47 16.30 10.29
CA HIS A 139 -1.67 15.55 10.66
C HIS A 139 -2.79 15.82 9.68
N TYR A 140 -3.36 14.74 9.16
CA TYR A 140 -4.49 14.79 8.23
C TYR A 140 -5.65 13.96 8.75
N GLN A 141 -6.86 14.30 8.29
CA GLN A 141 -8.09 13.57 8.63
C GLN A 141 -8.96 13.36 7.40
N ILE A 142 -9.46 12.13 7.23
CA ILE A 142 -10.47 11.79 6.23
C ILE A 142 -11.60 11.08 6.97
N GLY A 143 -12.79 11.72 7.00
CA GLY A 143 -13.90 11.23 7.81
C GLY A 143 -13.54 11.17 9.30
N ASP A 144 -13.61 9.98 9.88
CA ASP A 144 -13.24 9.71 11.27
C ASP A 144 -11.86 9.03 11.43
N ILE A 145 -11.06 8.99 10.35
CA ILE A 145 -9.71 8.41 10.36
C ILE A 145 -8.67 9.54 10.31
N GLU A 146 -7.84 9.61 11.34
CA GLU A 146 -6.65 10.47 11.38
C GLU A 146 -5.43 9.69 10.88
N PHE A 147 -4.52 10.37 10.17
CA PHE A 147 -3.27 9.78 9.71
C PHE A 147 -2.13 10.79 9.63
N VAL A 148 -0.92 10.27 9.71
CA VAL A 148 0.33 11.02 9.55
C VAL A 148 1.17 10.35 8.47
N PRO A 149 1.53 11.06 7.38
CA PRO A 149 2.47 10.55 6.40
C PRO A 149 3.88 10.49 7.00
N ILE A 150 4.59 9.39 6.73
CA ILE A 150 5.98 9.13 7.14
C ILE A 150 6.85 9.13 5.90
N ARG A 151 8.01 9.77 5.95
CA ARG A 151 8.95 9.77 4.82
C ARG A 151 9.87 8.55 4.89
N VAL A 152 9.82 7.73 3.86
CA VAL A 152 10.76 6.63 3.67
C VAL A 152 11.42 6.72 2.29
N MET A 153 12.52 6.00 2.09
CA MET A 153 13.30 6.08 0.86
C MET A 153 13.19 4.79 0.05
N HIS A 154 12.78 4.94 -1.19
CA HIS A 154 12.81 3.89 -2.21
C HIS A 154 14.03 4.12 -3.10
N ASP A 155 15.16 3.51 -2.78
CA ASP A 155 16.50 3.89 -3.25
C ASP A 155 16.77 5.38 -2.94
N LYS A 156 16.80 6.23 -3.97
CA LYS A 156 17.01 7.68 -3.85
C LYS A 156 15.72 8.49 -3.87
N MET A 157 14.58 7.87 -4.17
CA MET A 157 13.29 8.53 -4.26
C MET A 157 12.63 8.56 -2.88
N PRO A 158 12.27 9.74 -2.35
CA PRO A 158 11.43 9.83 -1.18
C PRO A 158 10.02 9.36 -1.54
N ILE A 159 9.41 8.58 -0.65
CA ILE A 159 8.04 8.07 -0.79
C ILE A 159 7.32 8.17 0.56
N LEU A 160 6.00 7.96 0.58
CA LEU A 160 5.22 8.03 1.79
C LEU A 160 4.86 6.63 2.33
N GLY A 161 5.09 6.42 3.63
CA GLY A 161 4.34 5.51 4.45
C GLY A 161 3.25 6.26 5.20
N TYR A 162 2.36 5.56 5.89
CA TYR A 162 1.23 6.16 6.60
C TYR A 162 1.07 5.54 7.98
N ARG A 163 0.93 6.40 9.01
CA ARG A 163 0.58 5.99 10.37
C ARG A 163 -0.89 6.35 10.66
N PHE A 164 -1.61 5.42 11.28
CA PHE A 164 -3.00 5.54 11.75
C PHE A 164 -3.07 5.13 13.23
N GLY A 165 -2.84 6.04 14.15
CA GLY A 165 -2.77 5.73 15.57
C GLY A 165 -1.70 4.67 15.89
N LYS A 166 -2.14 3.47 16.31
CA LYS A 166 -1.27 2.31 16.63
C LYS A 166 -0.92 1.42 15.42
N PHE A 167 -1.35 1.76 14.23
CA PHE A 167 -1.09 1.05 12.99
C PHE A 167 -0.21 1.86 12.05
N ALA A 168 0.72 1.21 11.35
CA ALA A 168 1.45 1.83 10.25
C ALA A 168 1.50 0.91 9.02
N TYR A 169 1.43 1.53 7.84
CA TYR A 169 1.59 0.89 6.54
C TYR A 169 2.77 1.52 5.80
N ILE A 170 3.78 0.73 5.51
CA ILE A 170 5.00 1.16 4.82
C ILE A 170 5.29 0.15 3.71
N THR A 171 5.32 0.60 2.46
CA THR A 171 5.67 -0.25 1.31
C THR A 171 6.88 0.31 0.59
N ASP A 172 7.56 -0.51 -0.22
CA ASP A 172 8.66 -0.14 -1.12
C ASP A 172 9.86 0.55 -0.48
N MET A 173 9.92 0.53 0.84
CA MET A 173 11.00 1.13 1.58
C MET A 173 12.32 0.35 1.40
N LYS A 174 13.40 1.07 1.13
CA LYS A 174 14.79 0.60 1.26
C LYS A 174 15.40 1.03 2.58
N SER A 175 15.18 2.27 2.97
CA SER A 175 15.71 2.85 4.21
C SER A 175 14.79 3.94 4.75
N MET A 176 15.03 4.31 6.00
CA MET A 176 14.29 5.37 6.70
C MET A 176 15.29 6.14 7.58
N GLY A 177 15.13 7.46 7.64
CA GLY A 177 15.92 8.31 8.54
C GLY A 177 15.64 8.03 10.02
N ASP A 178 16.61 8.30 10.87
CA ASP A 178 16.45 8.09 12.32
C ASP A 178 15.35 8.95 12.93
N GLU A 179 15.09 10.12 12.38
CA GLU A 179 14.04 11.05 12.78
C GLU A 179 12.64 10.48 12.58
N GLU A 180 12.44 9.61 11.60
CA GLU A 180 11.13 9.04 11.26
C GLU A 180 10.63 8.06 12.34
N TYR A 181 11.53 7.43 13.09
CA TYR A 181 11.16 6.51 14.16
C TYR A 181 10.36 7.20 15.27
N ALA A 182 10.60 8.50 15.52
CA ALA A 182 9.82 9.26 16.49
C ALA A 182 8.34 9.38 16.11
N TYR A 183 8.03 9.42 14.81
CA TYR A 183 6.65 9.45 14.32
C TYR A 183 5.99 8.06 14.30
N LEU A 184 6.74 7.00 14.54
CA LEU A 184 6.25 5.62 14.64
C LEU A 184 6.20 5.11 16.09
N ASP A 185 6.56 5.94 17.07
CA ASP A 185 6.47 5.57 18.49
C ASP A 185 5.03 5.21 18.87
N GLY A 186 4.86 4.08 19.58
CA GLY A 186 3.56 3.55 19.98
C GLY A 186 2.81 2.79 18.87
N VAL A 187 3.40 2.56 17.70
CA VAL A 187 2.84 1.63 16.70
C VAL A 187 2.92 0.20 17.23
N GLU A 188 1.78 -0.46 17.31
CA GLU A 188 1.68 -1.84 17.78
C GLU A 188 1.55 -2.85 16.64
N THR A 189 0.94 -2.43 15.53
CA THR A 189 0.77 -3.25 14.32
C THR A 189 1.41 -2.57 13.13
N LEU A 190 2.30 -3.27 12.46
CA LEU A 190 3.06 -2.78 11.31
C LEU A 190 2.81 -3.64 10.06
N VAL A 191 2.46 -3.01 8.96
CA VAL A 191 2.54 -3.61 7.62
C VAL A 191 3.74 -2.99 6.92
N ILE A 192 4.70 -3.81 6.48
CA ILE A 192 5.95 -3.33 5.89
C ILE A 192 6.42 -4.23 4.75
N ASN A 193 7.10 -3.66 3.75
CA ASN A 193 7.64 -4.46 2.67
C ASN A 193 8.83 -5.33 3.12
N ALA A 194 8.88 -6.56 2.59
CA ALA A 194 10.01 -7.47 2.78
C ALA A 194 10.18 -8.35 1.53
N LEU A 195 11.02 -7.93 0.59
CA LEU A 195 11.06 -8.47 -0.77
C LEU A 195 11.28 -9.98 -0.83
N ARG A 196 12.21 -10.50 -0.03
CA ARG A 196 12.66 -11.90 0.03
C ARG A 196 13.67 -12.10 1.16
N PHE A 197 14.03 -13.36 1.45
CA PHE A 197 15.00 -13.67 2.51
C PHE A 197 16.44 -13.37 2.13
N GLU A 198 16.81 -13.62 0.90
CA GLU A 198 18.20 -13.55 0.42
C GLU A 198 18.31 -12.74 -0.87
N LYS A 199 19.52 -12.42 -1.28
CA LYS A 199 19.87 -11.58 -2.46
C LYS A 199 19.40 -10.15 -2.31
N THR A 200 20.30 -9.29 -1.86
CA THR A 200 20.06 -7.85 -1.70
C THR A 200 19.46 -7.22 -2.95
N HIS A 201 18.67 -6.17 -2.73
CA HIS A 201 18.07 -5.37 -3.80
C HIS A 201 18.44 -3.89 -3.57
N HIS A 202 18.61 -3.14 -4.66
CA HIS A 202 19.01 -1.73 -4.55
C HIS A 202 17.93 -0.85 -3.92
N SER A 203 16.67 -1.14 -4.18
CA SER A 203 15.52 -0.29 -3.80
C SER A 203 14.59 -0.90 -2.73
N HIS A 204 14.74 -2.18 -2.39
CA HIS A 204 13.89 -2.83 -1.38
C HIS A 204 14.73 -3.49 -0.29
N GLN A 205 14.15 -3.61 0.89
CA GLN A 205 14.74 -4.33 2.00
C GLN A 205 14.46 -5.84 1.95
N LEU A 206 15.33 -6.61 2.63
CA LEU A 206 15.14 -8.02 2.86
C LEU A 206 14.23 -8.25 4.08
N VAL A 207 13.82 -9.50 4.29
CA VAL A 207 13.07 -9.92 5.50
C VAL A 207 13.86 -9.58 6.78
N SER A 208 15.17 -9.82 6.80
CA SER A 208 16.04 -9.48 7.94
C SER A 208 16.01 -7.99 8.27
N ASP A 209 16.12 -7.14 7.25
CA ASP A 209 16.12 -5.68 7.41
C ASP A 209 14.75 -5.20 7.94
N ALA A 210 13.65 -5.78 7.42
CA ALA A 210 12.29 -5.45 7.85
C ALA A 210 12.02 -5.87 9.30
N ILE A 211 12.57 -7.02 9.75
CA ILE A 211 12.51 -7.45 11.14
C ILE A 211 13.26 -6.47 12.06
N GLU A 212 14.42 -5.99 11.64
CA GLU A 212 15.21 -5.03 12.42
C GLU A 212 14.47 -3.70 12.56
N VAL A 213 13.92 -3.16 11.46
CA VAL A 213 13.09 -1.95 11.47
C VAL A 213 11.89 -2.10 12.41
N SER A 214 11.15 -3.21 12.29
CA SER A 214 9.98 -3.47 13.14
C SER A 214 10.35 -3.53 14.63
N ARG A 215 11.45 -4.21 14.97
CA ARG A 215 11.94 -4.28 16.35
C ARG A 215 12.34 -2.92 16.89
N ARG A 216 12.93 -2.09 16.06
CA ARG A 216 13.29 -0.71 16.44
C ARG A 216 12.06 0.17 16.64
N ILE A 217 10.99 -0.02 15.87
CA ILE A 217 9.68 0.64 16.07
C ILE A 217 9.02 0.14 17.35
N GLY A 218 9.26 -1.12 17.76
CA GLY A 218 8.62 -1.76 18.89
C GLY A 218 7.25 -2.37 18.57
N ALA A 219 6.97 -2.65 17.29
CA ALA A 219 5.71 -3.27 16.88
C ALA A 219 5.56 -4.67 17.46
N LYS A 220 4.35 -5.00 17.95
CA LYS A 220 4.00 -6.30 18.52
C LYS A 220 3.68 -7.33 17.43
N HIS A 221 3.03 -6.86 16.36
CA HIS A 221 2.62 -7.66 15.21
C HIS A 221 3.09 -6.99 13.92
N THR A 222 3.74 -7.74 13.05
CA THR A 222 4.27 -7.25 11.78
C THR A 222 3.89 -8.16 10.64
N TYR A 223 3.25 -7.59 9.62
CA TYR A 223 2.85 -8.28 8.40
C TYR A 223 3.72 -7.84 7.24
N PHE A 224 4.39 -8.78 6.58
CA PHE A 224 5.23 -8.52 5.43
C PHE A 224 4.43 -8.53 4.13
N ILE A 225 4.61 -7.48 3.34
CA ILE A 225 4.02 -7.30 2.02
C ILE A 225 5.10 -7.02 0.97
N HIS A 226 4.68 -6.75 -0.28
CA HIS A 226 5.55 -6.48 -1.42
C HIS A 226 6.59 -7.58 -1.64
N VAL A 227 6.15 -8.83 -1.48
CA VAL A 227 7.01 -10.01 -1.55
C VAL A 227 7.04 -10.61 -2.95
N THR A 228 8.15 -11.25 -3.29
CA THR A 228 8.31 -12.03 -4.53
C THR A 228 8.04 -13.52 -4.29
N HIS A 229 7.92 -14.31 -5.37
CA HIS A 229 7.88 -15.77 -5.29
C HIS A 229 9.11 -16.40 -4.62
N GLN A 230 10.19 -15.61 -4.45
CA GLN A 230 11.45 -16.07 -3.87
C GLN A 230 11.41 -16.22 -2.33
N ILE A 231 10.31 -15.84 -1.68
CA ILE A 231 10.10 -16.20 -0.27
C ILE A 231 9.86 -17.72 -0.11
N GLY A 232 9.46 -18.42 -1.18
CA GLY A 232 8.97 -19.80 -1.14
C GLY A 232 7.45 -19.88 -1.01
N PHE A 233 6.93 -21.06 -0.66
CA PHE A 233 5.51 -21.23 -0.34
C PHE A 233 5.15 -20.49 0.93
N HIS A 234 3.97 -19.90 0.98
CA HIS A 234 3.51 -19.03 2.06
C HIS A 234 3.66 -19.69 3.45
N ASP A 235 3.13 -20.89 3.64
CA ASP A 235 3.16 -21.58 4.92
C ASP A 235 4.58 -21.95 5.36
N GLU A 236 5.43 -22.36 4.42
CA GLU A 236 6.82 -22.69 4.72
C GLU A 236 7.65 -21.43 5.01
N ALA A 237 7.37 -20.34 4.33
CA ALA A 237 8.01 -19.06 4.58
C ALA A 237 7.67 -18.52 5.99
N ASN A 238 6.40 -18.65 6.42
CA ASN A 238 5.97 -18.22 7.75
C ASN A 238 6.66 -19.01 8.87
N LYS A 239 6.89 -20.31 8.71
CA LYS A 239 7.62 -21.13 9.70
C LYS A 239 9.07 -20.65 9.96
N ARG A 240 9.63 -19.85 9.07
CA ARG A 240 10.99 -19.29 9.18
C ARG A 240 11.02 -17.97 9.94
N LEU A 241 9.86 -17.37 10.22
CA LEU A 241 9.76 -16.06 10.88
C LEU A 241 9.76 -16.21 12.40
N PRO A 242 10.31 -15.25 13.14
CA PRO A 242 10.18 -15.21 14.58
C PRO A 242 8.73 -14.90 14.99
N GLU A 243 8.41 -15.13 16.25
CA GLU A 243 7.11 -14.80 16.84
C GLU A 243 6.78 -13.30 16.65
N GLY A 244 5.52 -13.01 16.34
CA GLY A 244 5.03 -11.65 16.06
C GLY A 244 5.23 -11.19 14.61
N PHE A 245 5.78 -12.02 13.73
CA PHE A 245 6.00 -11.72 12.32
C PHE A 245 5.30 -12.73 11.42
N GLU A 246 4.62 -12.22 10.39
CA GLU A 246 3.91 -13.05 9.42
C GLU A 246 4.02 -12.45 8.01
N PHE A 247 4.01 -13.27 6.98
CA PHE A 247 3.74 -12.79 5.63
C PHE A 247 2.24 -12.54 5.48
N GLY A 248 1.86 -11.33 5.07
CA GLY A 248 0.50 -11.05 4.66
C GLY A 248 0.11 -11.86 3.42
N PHE A 249 -1.18 -12.01 3.17
CA PHE A 249 -1.75 -12.59 1.95
C PHE A 249 -2.93 -11.75 1.48
N ASP A 250 -3.30 -11.90 0.22
CA ASP A 250 -4.38 -11.11 -0.39
C ASP A 250 -5.73 -11.45 0.25
N GLY A 251 -6.37 -10.46 0.85
CA GLY A 251 -7.61 -10.60 1.59
C GLY A 251 -7.46 -10.75 3.10
N LEU A 252 -6.23 -10.72 3.65
CA LEU A 252 -6.01 -10.74 5.10
C LEU A 252 -6.66 -9.51 5.74
N GLU A 253 -7.52 -9.75 6.74
CA GLU A 253 -8.13 -8.72 7.57
C GLU A 253 -7.42 -8.61 8.93
N ILE A 254 -6.97 -7.41 9.27
CA ILE A 254 -6.28 -7.08 10.51
C ILE A 254 -7.16 -6.08 11.28
N TYR A 255 -7.43 -6.39 12.54
CA TYR A 255 -8.21 -5.51 13.41
C TYR A 255 -7.29 -4.77 14.36
N VAL A 256 -7.34 -3.44 14.31
CA VAL A 256 -6.48 -2.55 15.09
C VAL A 256 -7.32 -1.67 16.00
N GLU A 257 -6.90 -1.50 17.24
CA GLU A 257 -7.52 -0.55 18.16
C GLU A 257 -7.30 0.90 17.70
N ASN A 258 -8.35 1.71 17.76
CA ASN A 258 -8.32 3.11 17.27
C ASN A 258 -7.76 4.12 18.31
N ARG A 259 -7.12 3.67 19.40
CA ARG A 259 -6.62 4.58 20.45
C ARG A 259 -5.21 4.25 20.87
#